data_4ff43287841c279d008c1c70b47ac61c
#
_entry.id   4ff43287841c279d008c1c70b47ac61c
#
_cell.length_a   1.000
_cell.length_b   1.000
_cell.length_c   1.000
_cell.angle_alpha   90.00
_cell.angle_beta   90.00
_cell.angle_gamma   90.00
#
_symmetry.space_group_name_H-M   'P 1'
#
loop_
_entity.id
_entity.type
_entity.pdbx_description
1 polymer ?
#
loop_
_entity_poly.entity_id
_entity_poly.type
_entity_poly.pdbx_seq_one_letter_code
_entity_poly.pdbx_strand_id
1 'polypeptide(L)'
;MNRFRFLTTFILSLALPLALSLPISSQAQTGGISKVRISTSAGDIEAELYADKAPKTVANFLQYVNDKHYDGTLFHRVIAGFMVQGGGYDAQYKEKKTRAPVPHEGRQSLAAGLKNTTGTLAMART
;
A
#
# COMPACT_ATOMS: atom_id res chain seq x y z
N MET A 1 83.47 -12.65 -10.25
CA MET A 1 82.75 -11.36 -10.10
C MET A 1 81.75 -11.24 -11.23
N ASN A 2 80.52 -11.71 -11.10
CA ASN A 2 79.47 -11.47 -12.06
C ASN A 2 78.15 -11.31 -11.30
N ARG A 3 77.64 -10.09 -11.33
CA ARG A 3 76.39 -9.69 -10.74
C ARG A 3 75.24 -9.92 -11.72
N PHE A 4 74.42 -10.94 -11.53
CA PHE A 4 73.15 -11.10 -12.28
C PHE A 4 72.06 -10.33 -11.51
N ARG A 5 71.51 -9.28 -12.18
CA ARG A 5 70.35 -8.54 -11.75
C ARG A 5 69.12 -9.20 -12.39
N PHE A 6 68.30 -9.89 -11.59
CA PHE A 6 66.95 -10.33 -12.01
C PHE A 6 65.97 -9.19 -11.90
N LEU A 7 65.43 -8.78 -13.01
CA LEU A 7 64.37 -7.79 -13.11
C LEU A 7 63.05 -8.55 -13.01
N THR A 8 62.39 -8.51 -11.86
CA THR A 8 61.07 -9.13 -11.67
C THR A 8 59.98 -8.11 -12.05
N THR A 9 59.38 -8.31 -13.21
CA THR A 9 58.26 -7.50 -13.68
C THR A 9 57.01 -7.96 -12.98
N PHE A 10 56.46 -7.13 -12.05
CA PHE A 10 55.18 -7.32 -11.43
C PHE A 10 54.08 -6.86 -12.40
N ILE A 11 53.32 -7.79 -12.96
CA ILE A 11 52.12 -7.48 -13.72
C ILE A 11 50.98 -7.38 -12.71
N LEU A 12 50.59 -6.12 -12.41
CA LEU A 12 49.41 -5.82 -11.56
C LEU A 12 48.16 -5.99 -12.43
N SER A 13 47.51 -7.15 -12.31
CA SER A 13 46.21 -7.40 -12.96
C SER A 13 45.11 -6.67 -12.19
N LEU A 14 44.65 -5.55 -12.75
CA LEU A 14 43.50 -4.78 -12.25
C LEU A 14 42.20 -5.49 -12.66
N ALA A 15 41.70 -6.34 -11.79
CA ALA A 15 40.37 -6.93 -11.94
C ALA A 15 39.29 -5.90 -11.60
N LEU A 16 38.65 -5.34 -12.61
CA LEU A 16 37.49 -4.45 -12.48
C LEU A 16 36.26 -5.30 -12.16
N PRO A 17 35.57 -5.10 -10.99
CA PRO A 17 34.33 -5.81 -10.73
C PRO A 17 33.23 -5.24 -11.65
N LEU A 18 32.74 -6.07 -12.56
CA LEU A 18 31.56 -5.81 -13.36
C LEU A 18 30.33 -5.83 -12.41
N ALA A 19 29.90 -4.66 -11.95
CA ALA A 19 28.70 -4.52 -11.18
C ALA A 19 27.48 -4.85 -12.06
N LEU A 20 26.94 -6.06 -11.86
CA LEU A 20 25.72 -6.52 -12.51
C LEU A 20 24.54 -5.78 -11.87
N SER A 21 24.19 -4.61 -12.40
CA SER A 21 22.97 -3.87 -12.03
C SER A 21 21.77 -4.63 -12.55
N LEU A 22 21.12 -5.39 -11.65
CA LEU A 22 19.83 -5.99 -11.94
C LEU A 22 18.79 -4.87 -12.07
N PRO A 23 17.99 -4.83 -13.14
CA PRO A 23 16.89 -3.90 -13.24
C PRO A 23 15.87 -4.25 -12.14
N ILE A 24 15.63 -3.33 -11.21
CA ILE A 24 14.49 -3.39 -10.30
C ILE A 24 13.26 -3.22 -11.19
N SER A 25 12.62 -4.33 -11.54
CA SER A 25 11.32 -4.30 -12.20
C SER A 25 10.33 -3.71 -11.20
N SER A 26 10.10 -2.40 -11.30
CA SER A 26 8.94 -1.76 -10.70
C SER A 26 7.71 -2.37 -11.39
N GLN A 27 7.08 -3.34 -10.73
CA GLN A 27 5.77 -3.82 -11.16
C GLN A 27 4.79 -2.66 -10.99
N ALA A 28 4.54 -1.94 -12.07
CA ALA A 28 3.40 -1.07 -12.17
C ALA A 28 2.17 -1.96 -11.89
N GLN A 29 1.50 -1.72 -10.77
CA GLN A 29 0.22 -2.35 -10.49
C GLN A 29 -0.72 -1.96 -11.63
N THR A 30 -0.96 -2.91 -12.53
CA THR A 30 -2.01 -2.80 -13.55
C THR A 30 -3.31 -2.52 -12.81
N GLY A 31 -3.88 -1.34 -13.05
CA GLY A 31 -5.08 -0.86 -12.39
C GLY A 31 -6.28 -1.77 -12.66
N GLY A 32 -6.38 -2.83 -11.86
CA GLY A 32 -7.49 -3.78 -11.86
C GLY A 32 -8.42 -3.53 -10.68
N ILE A 33 -9.62 -4.08 -10.76
CA ILE A 33 -10.55 -4.14 -9.64
C ILE A 33 -10.02 -5.18 -8.65
N SER A 34 -9.77 -4.75 -7.40
CA SER A 34 -9.47 -5.66 -6.30
C SER A 34 -10.74 -5.90 -5.48
N LYS A 35 -11.00 -7.15 -5.09
CA LYS A 35 -12.12 -7.49 -4.20
C LYS A 35 -11.59 -7.75 -2.79
N VAL A 36 -12.30 -7.23 -1.81
CA VAL A 36 -12.03 -7.48 -0.39
C VAL A 36 -13.29 -7.94 0.30
N ARG A 37 -13.12 -8.80 1.31
CA ARG A 37 -14.18 -9.23 2.20
C ARG A 37 -13.92 -8.67 3.58
N ILE A 38 -14.91 -8.01 4.16
CA ILE A 38 -14.90 -7.50 5.52
C ILE A 38 -15.81 -8.42 6.31
N SER A 39 -15.23 -9.35 7.07
CA SER A 39 -15.99 -10.28 7.92
C SER A 39 -16.34 -9.61 9.23
N THR A 40 -17.63 -9.58 9.55
CA THR A 40 -18.15 -8.94 10.76
C THR A 40 -18.99 -9.92 11.58
N SER A 41 -19.28 -9.56 12.84
CA SER A 41 -20.20 -10.33 13.69
C SER A 41 -21.64 -10.37 13.16
N ALA A 42 -22.00 -9.48 12.24
CA ALA A 42 -23.34 -9.42 11.61
C ALA A 42 -23.36 -9.99 10.18
N GLY A 43 -22.25 -10.55 9.70
CA GLY A 43 -22.10 -11.11 8.35
C GLY A 43 -20.98 -10.46 7.56
N ASP A 44 -20.76 -10.97 6.35
CA ASP A 44 -19.71 -10.51 5.45
C ASP A 44 -20.18 -9.36 4.56
N ILE A 45 -19.29 -8.41 4.32
CA ILE A 45 -19.46 -7.32 3.36
C ILE A 45 -18.40 -7.52 2.27
N GLU A 46 -18.81 -7.64 1.02
CA GLU A 46 -17.90 -7.66 -0.12
C GLU A 46 -17.80 -6.27 -0.73
N ALA A 47 -16.59 -5.85 -1.03
CA ALA A 47 -16.33 -4.55 -1.65
C ALA A 47 -15.36 -4.66 -2.83
N GLU A 48 -15.60 -3.88 -3.86
CA GLU A 48 -14.72 -3.72 -5.02
C GLU A 48 -13.92 -2.42 -4.88
N LEU A 49 -12.63 -2.50 -5.09
CA LEU A 49 -11.70 -1.39 -5.00
C LEU A 49 -11.18 -1.03 -6.39
N TYR A 50 -11.41 0.19 -6.83
CA TYR A 50 -11.07 0.69 -8.17
C TYR A 50 -9.73 1.42 -8.14
N ALA A 51 -8.62 0.66 -8.23
CA ALA A 51 -7.27 1.22 -8.20
C ALA A 51 -6.95 2.15 -9.38
N ASP A 52 -7.62 1.95 -10.52
CA ASP A 52 -7.53 2.82 -11.70
C ASP A 52 -8.10 4.22 -11.44
N LYS A 53 -9.09 4.33 -10.53
CA LYS A 53 -9.81 5.58 -10.24
C LYS A 53 -9.32 6.29 -8.97
N ALA A 54 -8.76 5.54 -8.02
CA ALA A 54 -8.24 6.05 -6.75
C ALA A 54 -6.99 5.28 -6.28
N PRO A 55 -5.89 5.31 -7.04
CA PRO A 55 -4.75 4.43 -6.82
C PRO A 55 -4.10 4.57 -5.44
N LYS A 56 -3.91 5.79 -4.95
CA LYS A 56 -3.28 6.04 -3.65
C LYS A 56 -4.20 5.63 -2.49
N THR A 57 -5.49 5.92 -2.61
CA THR A 57 -6.51 5.53 -1.61
C THR A 57 -6.60 4.02 -1.51
N VAL A 58 -6.69 3.31 -2.64
CA VAL A 58 -6.75 1.84 -2.67
C VAL A 58 -5.47 1.23 -2.14
N ALA A 59 -4.29 1.71 -2.58
CA ALA A 59 -3.01 1.21 -2.08
C ALA A 59 -2.89 1.38 -0.56
N ASN A 60 -3.26 2.54 -0.03
CA ASN A 60 -3.25 2.80 1.41
C ASN A 60 -4.20 1.87 2.18
N PHE A 61 -5.42 1.67 1.68
CA PHE A 61 -6.37 0.75 2.28
C PHE A 61 -5.84 -0.68 2.32
N LEU A 62 -5.29 -1.17 1.20
CA LEU A 62 -4.72 -2.52 1.11
C LEU A 62 -3.49 -2.71 2.02
N GLN A 63 -2.70 -1.66 2.27
CA GLN A 63 -1.63 -1.72 3.26
C GLN A 63 -2.18 -1.98 4.67
N TYR A 64 -3.25 -1.30 5.08
CA TYR A 64 -3.92 -1.55 6.36
C TYR A 64 -4.50 -2.97 6.44
N VAL A 65 -5.06 -3.48 5.33
CA VAL A 65 -5.56 -4.87 5.25
C VAL A 65 -4.43 -5.86 5.46
N ASN A 66 -3.30 -5.68 4.75
CA ASN A 66 -2.13 -6.57 4.85
C ASN A 66 -1.48 -6.53 6.24
N ASP A 67 -1.52 -5.39 6.91
CA ASP A 67 -1.04 -5.23 8.29
C ASP A 67 -2.03 -5.77 9.33
N LYS A 68 -3.16 -6.33 8.92
CA LYS A 68 -4.25 -6.78 9.80
C LYS A 68 -4.76 -5.68 10.74
N HIS A 69 -4.66 -4.44 10.29
CA HIS A 69 -5.06 -3.28 11.09
C HIS A 69 -6.54 -3.33 11.46
N TYR A 70 -7.38 -3.79 10.56
CA TYR A 70 -8.84 -3.83 10.75
C TYR A 70 -9.31 -5.00 11.61
N ASP A 71 -8.45 -6.00 11.86
CA ASP A 71 -8.82 -7.17 12.66
C ASP A 71 -9.16 -6.74 14.10
N GLY A 72 -10.33 -7.17 14.60
CA GLY A 72 -10.83 -6.83 15.93
C GLY A 72 -11.23 -5.38 16.12
N THR A 73 -11.42 -4.61 15.05
CA THR A 73 -11.90 -3.23 15.14
C THR A 73 -13.42 -3.15 15.18
N LEU A 74 -13.93 -2.02 15.67
CA LEU A 74 -15.36 -1.75 15.81
C LEU A 74 -15.90 -0.85 14.69
N PHE A 75 -17.15 -1.05 14.34
CA PHE A 75 -17.98 0.00 13.76
C PHE A 75 -18.48 0.90 14.92
N HIS A 76 -17.71 1.94 15.20
CA HIS A 76 -17.89 2.79 16.39
C HIS A 76 -18.87 3.94 16.19
N ARG A 77 -19.31 4.20 14.95
CA ARG A 77 -20.25 5.28 14.65
C ARG A 77 -21.22 4.83 13.56
N VAL A 78 -22.51 4.91 13.88
CA VAL A 78 -23.60 4.56 12.95
C VAL A 78 -24.59 5.71 12.92
N ILE A 79 -24.84 6.26 11.73
CA ILE A 79 -25.86 7.29 11.53
C ILE A 79 -26.86 6.75 10.52
N ALA A 80 -28.09 6.50 10.96
CA ALA A 80 -29.15 5.97 10.11
C ALA A 80 -29.40 6.89 8.90
N GLY A 81 -29.53 6.28 7.72
CA GLY A 81 -29.74 7.01 6.47
C GLY A 81 -28.53 7.77 5.94
N PHE A 82 -27.37 7.68 6.60
CA PHE A 82 -26.16 8.39 6.18
C PHE A 82 -24.93 7.46 6.06
N MET A 83 -24.38 6.94 7.17
CA MET A 83 -23.15 6.15 7.08
C MET A 83 -22.89 5.28 8.30
N VAL A 84 -22.02 4.27 8.12
CA VAL A 84 -21.39 3.48 9.18
C VAL A 84 -19.89 3.71 9.10
N GLN A 85 -19.24 3.99 10.24
CA GLN A 85 -17.80 4.25 10.32
C GLN A 85 -17.13 3.23 11.23
N GLY A 86 -16.04 2.63 10.76
CA GLY A 86 -15.28 1.63 11.49
C GLY A 86 -13.80 1.64 11.19
N GLY A 87 -13.05 0.75 11.86
CA GLY A 87 -11.64 0.52 11.61
C GLY A 87 -10.65 1.39 12.39
N GLY A 88 -11.13 2.40 13.11
CA GLY A 88 -10.27 3.31 13.89
C GLY A 88 -10.09 2.93 15.36
N TYR A 89 -10.94 2.09 15.89
CA TYR A 89 -10.98 1.73 17.32
C TYR A 89 -10.98 0.22 17.51
N ASP A 90 -10.25 -0.26 18.52
CA ASP A 90 -10.29 -1.65 18.94
C ASP A 90 -11.54 -1.95 19.82
N ALA A 91 -11.67 -3.20 20.27
CA ALA A 91 -12.81 -3.63 21.09
C ALA A 91 -12.91 -2.92 22.46
N GLN A 92 -11.85 -2.26 22.93
CA GLN A 92 -11.80 -1.46 24.15
C GLN A 92 -12.02 0.04 23.89
N TYR A 93 -12.44 0.42 22.68
CA TYR A 93 -12.57 1.81 22.22
C TYR A 93 -11.27 2.62 22.28
N LYS A 94 -10.13 1.94 22.23
CA LYS A 94 -8.84 2.61 22.11
C LYS A 94 -8.55 2.88 20.64
N GLU A 95 -8.18 4.13 20.34
CA GLU A 95 -7.82 4.53 18.98
C GLU A 95 -6.54 3.83 18.51
N LYS A 96 -6.61 3.26 17.33
CA LYS A 96 -5.45 2.61 16.67
C LYS A 96 -4.61 3.63 15.94
N LYS A 97 -3.30 3.48 16.01
CA LYS A 97 -2.36 4.36 15.29
C LYS A 97 -2.58 4.26 13.78
N THR A 98 -2.61 5.41 13.14
CA THR A 98 -2.73 5.51 11.67
C THR A 98 -1.37 5.75 11.02
N ARG A 99 -1.27 5.43 9.74
CA ARG A 99 -0.17 5.79 8.86
C ARG A 99 -0.24 7.27 8.50
N ALA A 100 0.81 7.79 7.85
CA ALA A 100 0.77 9.13 7.28
C ALA A 100 -0.42 9.27 6.30
N PRO A 101 -1.07 10.46 6.27
CA PRO A 101 -2.20 10.69 5.38
C PRO A 101 -1.79 10.62 3.91
N VAL A 102 -2.71 10.16 3.06
CA VAL A 102 -2.53 10.14 1.61
C VAL A 102 -3.21 11.34 0.96
N PRO A 103 -2.71 11.82 -0.19
CA PRO A 103 -3.35 12.89 -0.94
C PRO A 103 -4.81 12.58 -1.27
N HIS A 104 -5.65 13.61 -1.29
CA HIS A 104 -7.06 13.48 -1.60
C HIS A 104 -7.30 13.24 -3.09
N GLU A 105 -7.88 12.11 -3.45
CA GLU A 105 -8.17 11.72 -4.83
C GLU A 105 -9.65 11.91 -5.23
N GLY A 106 -10.45 12.61 -4.40
CA GLY A 106 -11.88 12.73 -4.63
C GLY A 106 -12.28 13.41 -5.95
N ARG A 107 -11.53 14.43 -6.40
CA ARG A 107 -11.79 15.06 -7.71
C ARG A 107 -11.51 14.10 -8.87
N GLN A 108 -10.40 13.38 -8.80
CA GLN A 108 -10.03 12.37 -9.80
C GLN A 108 -11.06 11.25 -9.84
N SER A 109 -11.43 10.69 -8.69
CA SER A 109 -12.40 9.62 -8.56
C SER A 109 -13.78 10.02 -9.10
N LEU A 110 -14.23 11.26 -8.79
CA LEU A 110 -15.48 11.80 -9.28
C LEU A 110 -15.47 11.96 -10.81
N ALA A 111 -14.40 12.50 -11.37
CA ALA A 111 -14.22 12.62 -12.83
C ALA A 111 -14.20 11.25 -13.53
N ALA A 112 -13.71 10.22 -12.84
CA ALA A 112 -13.73 8.83 -13.30
C ALA A 112 -15.07 8.10 -13.03
N GLY A 113 -16.11 8.83 -12.59
CA GLY A 113 -17.47 8.30 -12.40
C GLY A 113 -17.75 7.65 -11.05
N LEU A 114 -16.81 7.67 -10.08
CA LEU A 114 -17.09 7.23 -8.72
C LEU A 114 -17.82 8.34 -7.94
N LYS A 115 -19.05 8.05 -7.56
CA LYS A 115 -19.88 8.95 -6.74
C LYS A 115 -20.04 8.37 -5.35
N ASN A 116 -20.15 9.25 -4.36
CA ASN A 116 -20.46 8.85 -2.99
C ASN A 116 -21.97 8.61 -2.85
N THR A 117 -22.40 7.42 -3.21
CA THR A 117 -23.80 6.96 -3.17
C THR A 117 -23.96 5.84 -2.17
N THR A 118 -25.20 5.40 -1.93
CA THR A 118 -25.47 4.22 -1.08
C THR A 118 -24.68 3.00 -1.59
N GLY A 119 -24.05 2.28 -0.66
CA GLY A 119 -23.23 1.10 -0.96
C GLY A 119 -21.79 1.41 -1.38
N THR A 120 -21.30 2.65 -1.19
CA THR A 120 -19.90 2.98 -1.46
C THR A 120 -19.04 3.06 -0.20
N LEU A 121 -17.74 2.78 -0.35
CA LEU A 121 -16.72 2.99 0.68
C LEU A 121 -16.01 4.32 0.46
N ALA A 122 -15.72 5.03 1.55
CA ALA A 122 -14.90 6.24 1.54
C ALA A 122 -13.95 6.22 2.74
N MET A 123 -12.71 6.66 2.53
CA MET A 123 -11.75 6.87 3.62
C MET A 123 -12.22 8.03 4.50
N ALA A 124 -12.25 7.80 5.83
CA ALA A 124 -12.46 8.88 6.79
C ALA A 124 -11.33 9.91 6.69
N ARG A 125 -11.66 11.18 6.84
CA ARG A 125 -10.71 12.29 6.77
C ARG A 125 -11.00 13.28 7.89
N THR A 126 -9.95 13.87 8.41
CA THR A 126 -9.95 15.02 9.31
C THR A 126 -9.67 16.29 8.53
#